data_fd6af8b8f6ba76873db88522e50bcd1f
#
_entry.id   fd6af8b8f6ba76873db88522e50bcd1f
#
_cell.length_a   1.000
_cell.length_b   1.000
_cell.length_c   1.000
_cell.angle_alpha   90.00
_cell.angle_beta   90.00
_cell.angle_gamma   90.00
#
_symmetry.space_group_name_H-M   'P 1'
#
loop_
_entity.id
_entity.type
_entity.pdbx_description
1 polymer ?
#
loop_
_entity_poly.entity_id
_entity_poly.type
_entity_poly.pdbx_seq_one_letter_code
_entity_poly.pdbx_strand_id
1 'polypeptide(L)'
;VLAPLLLYWQANAPVADFTAASSDPAVHASYFKPLLSELQTLGIGYGARPARIEIVATADHWEARWVAPHVMIARGWERQLDQGRNHLFYGSSPLTAASYRHWLDEQAVSYVALSDAPLDYSAKAEAALVANPSAGAGAYLREVWRSPHWRLFAVASPAPLVAAPALMTAASSESFTLAVPAAGSYLTRLRFTPYWDVSGAGGCVAEAPGGWTQVQATRAGFVHVVIRFSLARVLDHGRRCG
;
A
#
# COMPACT_ATOMS: atom_id res chain seq x y z
N VAL A 1 -37.84 -29.49 -14.27
CA VAL A 1 -38.24 -28.12 -13.92
C VAL A 1 -37.22 -27.46 -12.96
N LEU A 2 -36.57 -28.19 -12.04
CA LEU A 2 -35.57 -27.63 -11.09
C LEU A 2 -34.22 -27.28 -11.75
N ALA A 3 -33.76 -28.05 -12.73
CA ALA A 3 -32.45 -27.82 -13.34
C ALA A 3 -32.31 -26.47 -14.07
N PRO A 4 -33.28 -25.99 -14.88
CA PRO A 4 -33.21 -24.67 -15.49
C PRO A 4 -33.24 -23.53 -14.45
N LEU A 5 -33.97 -23.68 -13.36
CA LEU A 5 -34.02 -22.70 -12.26
C LEU A 5 -32.68 -22.60 -11.53
N LEU A 6 -32.04 -23.73 -11.27
CA LEU A 6 -30.70 -23.78 -10.66
C LEU A 6 -29.63 -23.17 -11.57
N LEU A 7 -29.68 -23.49 -12.89
CA LEU A 7 -28.76 -22.91 -13.86
C LEU A 7 -28.95 -21.38 -13.98
N TYR A 8 -30.20 -20.91 -14.01
CA TYR A 8 -30.50 -19.48 -14.02
C TYR A 8 -29.98 -18.80 -12.78
N TRP A 9 -30.21 -19.41 -11.61
CA TRP A 9 -29.72 -18.86 -10.33
C TRP A 9 -28.20 -18.84 -10.25
N GLN A 10 -27.52 -19.90 -10.71
CA GLN A 10 -26.06 -19.97 -10.75
C GLN A 10 -25.43 -19.05 -11.82
N ALA A 11 -26.13 -18.78 -12.92
CA ALA A 11 -25.62 -17.91 -13.98
C ALA A 11 -25.70 -16.40 -13.61
N ASN A 12 -26.55 -16.01 -12.68
CA ASN A 12 -26.74 -14.60 -12.36
C ASN A 12 -25.47 -13.94 -11.79
N ALA A 13 -24.74 -14.60 -10.89
CA ALA A 13 -23.52 -14.03 -10.34
C ALA A 13 -22.43 -13.85 -11.39
N PRO A 14 -22.03 -14.86 -12.19
CA PRO A 14 -21.07 -14.67 -13.27
C PRO A 14 -21.51 -13.61 -14.29
N VAL A 15 -22.78 -13.55 -14.66
CA VAL A 15 -23.27 -12.54 -15.60
C VAL A 15 -23.19 -11.13 -15.01
N ALA A 16 -23.51 -10.97 -13.74
CA ALA A 16 -23.36 -9.71 -13.04
C ALA A 16 -21.89 -9.26 -12.97
N ASP A 17 -20.97 -10.20 -12.67
CA ASP A 17 -19.53 -9.95 -12.63
C ASP A 17 -18.99 -9.57 -14.01
N PHE A 18 -19.38 -10.27 -15.07
CA PHE A 18 -19.00 -9.90 -16.44
C PHE A 18 -19.54 -8.53 -16.84
N THR A 19 -20.77 -8.21 -16.45
CA THR A 19 -21.36 -6.90 -16.75
C THR A 19 -20.65 -5.79 -15.99
N ALA A 20 -20.38 -5.98 -14.70
CA ALA A 20 -19.64 -5.05 -13.88
C ALA A 20 -18.22 -4.83 -14.44
N ALA A 21 -17.49 -5.91 -14.75
CA ALA A 21 -16.17 -5.85 -15.35
C ALA A 21 -16.16 -5.13 -16.70
N SER A 22 -17.19 -5.28 -17.52
CA SER A 22 -17.27 -4.60 -18.83
C SER A 22 -17.60 -3.11 -18.72
N SER A 23 -18.20 -2.65 -17.63
CA SER A 23 -18.61 -1.27 -17.40
C SER A 23 -17.66 -0.48 -16.49
N ASP A 24 -16.81 -1.15 -15.71
CA ASP A 24 -15.86 -0.49 -14.83
C ASP A 24 -14.60 -0.05 -15.60
N PRO A 25 -14.31 1.25 -15.71
CA PRO A 25 -13.11 1.73 -16.38
C PRO A 25 -11.82 1.27 -15.69
N ALA A 26 -11.85 0.97 -14.40
CA ALA A 26 -10.69 0.50 -13.63
C ALA A 26 -10.21 -0.89 -14.04
N VAL A 27 -10.99 -1.67 -14.78
CA VAL A 27 -10.54 -2.95 -15.38
C VAL A 27 -9.36 -2.74 -16.34
N HIS A 28 -9.28 -1.58 -16.99
CA HIS A 28 -8.30 -1.31 -18.03
C HIS A 28 -7.05 -0.62 -17.51
N ALA A 29 -5.88 -1.15 -17.86
CA ALA A 29 -4.58 -0.52 -17.55
C ALA A 29 -4.48 0.94 -18.02
N SER A 30 -5.15 1.29 -19.12
CA SER A 30 -5.18 2.64 -19.68
C SER A 30 -5.77 3.67 -18.73
N TYR A 31 -6.70 3.26 -17.87
CA TYR A 31 -7.30 4.13 -16.87
C TYR A 31 -6.28 4.62 -15.82
N PHE A 32 -5.29 3.78 -15.48
CA PHE A 32 -4.23 4.10 -14.50
C PHE A 32 -3.02 4.80 -15.12
N LYS A 33 -2.86 4.78 -16.46
CA LYS A 33 -1.70 5.39 -17.13
C LYS A 33 -1.45 6.86 -16.74
N PRO A 34 -2.46 7.75 -16.69
CA PRO A 34 -2.23 9.14 -16.30
C PRO A 34 -1.66 9.28 -14.89
N LEU A 35 -2.19 8.51 -13.92
CA LEU A 35 -1.68 8.47 -12.56
C LEU A 35 -0.24 7.98 -12.52
N LEU A 36 0.06 6.85 -13.17
CA LEU A 36 1.42 6.29 -13.21
C LEU A 36 2.42 7.24 -13.87
N SER A 37 2.03 7.92 -14.94
CA SER A 37 2.86 8.93 -15.60
C SER A 37 3.16 10.11 -14.68
N GLU A 38 2.18 10.59 -13.92
CA GLU A 38 2.40 11.66 -12.95
C GLU A 38 3.31 11.22 -11.80
N LEU A 39 3.08 10.04 -11.23
CA LEU A 39 3.95 9.49 -10.18
C LEU A 39 5.39 9.39 -10.66
N GLN A 40 5.61 8.97 -11.90
CA GLN A 40 6.94 8.92 -12.52
C GLN A 40 7.54 10.31 -12.68
N THR A 41 6.78 11.30 -13.11
CA THR A 41 7.19 12.71 -13.21
C THR A 41 7.63 13.28 -11.86
N LEU A 42 6.92 12.91 -10.81
CA LEU A 42 7.24 13.28 -9.43
C LEU A 42 8.43 12.47 -8.85
N GLY A 43 8.94 11.49 -9.60
CA GLY A 43 10.00 10.58 -9.14
C GLY A 43 9.55 9.61 -8.06
N ILE A 44 8.25 9.33 -7.98
CA ILE A 44 7.63 8.45 -6.96
C ILE A 44 7.47 7.05 -7.55
N GLY A 45 7.87 6.05 -6.79
CA GLY A 45 7.74 4.66 -7.19
C GLY A 45 8.76 3.77 -6.50
N TYR A 46 8.94 2.59 -7.05
CA TYR A 46 10.09 1.75 -6.71
C TYR A 46 11.38 2.36 -7.28
N GLY A 47 12.51 2.02 -6.69
CA GLY A 47 13.82 2.54 -7.11
C GLY A 47 14.45 3.47 -6.07
N ALA A 48 15.10 4.55 -6.51
CA ALA A 48 15.95 5.40 -5.67
C ALA A 48 15.21 6.38 -4.75
N ARG A 49 13.91 6.57 -4.96
CA ARG A 49 13.04 7.42 -4.09
C ARG A 49 11.77 6.66 -3.72
N PRO A 50 11.90 5.60 -2.90
CA PRO A 50 10.74 4.81 -2.51
C PRO A 50 9.74 5.66 -1.72
N ALA A 51 8.47 5.59 -2.10
CA ALA A 51 7.38 6.21 -1.39
C ALA A 51 6.17 5.27 -1.38
N ARG A 52 5.27 5.47 -0.43
CA ARG A 52 4.00 4.77 -0.40
C ARG A 52 2.88 5.73 -0.70
N ILE A 53 1.95 5.27 -1.52
CA ILE A 53 0.73 6.01 -1.81
C ILE A 53 -0.49 5.25 -1.27
N GLU A 54 -1.52 5.98 -0.92
CA GLU A 54 -2.87 5.44 -0.77
C GLU A 54 -3.63 5.66 -2.07
N ILE A 55 -4.40 4.67 -2.47
CA ILE A 55 -5.39 4.79 -3.53
C ILE A 55 -6.73 4.48 -2.90
N VAL A 56 -7.63 5.46 -2.93
CA VAL A 56 -9.00 5.26 -2.47
C VAL A 56 -9.60 4.10 -3.26
N ALA A 57 -9.88 2.99 -2.59
CA ALA A 57 -10.06 1.68 -3.22
C ALA A 57 -11.21 1.69 -4.23
N THR A 58 -10.94 1.21 -5.44
CA THR A 58 -11.95 0.95 -6.46
C THR A 58 -12.76 -0.30 -6.13
N ALA A 59 -13.93 -0.48 -6.72
CA ALA A 59 -14.89 -1.53 -6.38
C ALA A 59 -14.26 -2.93 -6.39
N ASP A 60 -13.41 -3.21 -7.37
CA ASP A 60 -12.77 -4.51 -7.59
C ASP A 60 -11.25 -4.50 -7.35
N HIS A 61 -10.73 -3.44 -6.72
CA HIS A 61 -9.32 -3.30 -6.33
C HIS A 61 -8.31 -3.47 -7.48
N TRP A 62 -8.64 -2.99 -8.69
CA TRP A 62 -7.75 -3.06 -9.86
C TRP A 62 -6.45 -2.26 -9.71
N GLU A 63 -6.39 -1.31 -8.77
CA GLU A 63 -5.15 -0.64 -8.36
C GLU A 63 -4.08 -1.62 -7.90
N ALA A 64 -4.45 -2.72 -7.27
CA ALA A 64 -3.51 -3.77 -6.87
C ALA A 64 -2.85 -4.47 -8.09
N ARG A 65 -3.55 -4.52 -9.22
CA ARG A 65 -3.03 -5.11 -10.46
C ARG A 65 -2.20 -4.11 -11.27
N TRP A 66 -2.66 -2.87 -11.36
CA TRP A 66 -2.10 -1.92 -12.32
C TRP A 66 -1.13 -0.92 -11.69
N VAL A 67 -1.22 -0.64 -10.38
CA VAL A 67 -0.39 0.36 -9.71
C VAL A 67 0.64 -0.29 -8.80
N ALA A 68 0.27 -1.32 -8.03
CA ALA A 68 1.19 -1.96 -7.08
C ALA A 68 2.51 -2.50 -7.68
N PRO A 69 2.59 -2.92 -8.97
CA PRO A 69 3.86 -3.27 -9.60
C PRO A 69 4.85 -2.10 -9.75
N HIS A 70 4.38 -0.86 -9.67
CA HIS A 70 5.16 0.36 -9.94
C HIS A 70 5.47 1.18 -8.70
N VAL A 71 4.62 1.12 -7.68
CA VAL A 71 4.75 1.89 -6.44
C VAL A 71 4.12 1.12 -5.28
N MET A 72 4.64 1.33 -4.07
CA MET A 72 4.04 0.76 -2.86
C MET A 72 2.67 1.40 -2.61
N ILE A 73 1.62 0.59 -2.54
CA ILE A 73 0.28 1.00 -2.11
C ILE A 73 0.06 0.65 -0.63
N ALA A 74 -0.72 1.46 0.08
CA ALA A 74 -0.93 1.27 1.52
C ALA A 74 -1.93 0.16 1.82
N ARG A 75 -2.94 -0.02 0.97
CA ARG A 75 -3.95 -1.08 1.07
C ARG A 75 -3.89 -1.99 -0.16
N GLY A 76 -4.13 -3.27 0.03
CA GLY A 76 -4.19 -4.27 -1.04
C GLY A 76 -5.62 -4.78 -1.28
N TRP A 77 -5.74 -5.73 -2.19
CA TRP A 77 -7.01 -6.36 -2.56
C TRP A 77 -7.47 -7.47 -1.60
N GLU A 78 -6.56 -8.02 -0.78
CA GLU A 78 -6.86 -9.13 0.14
C GLU A 78 -7.70 -8.62 1.32
N ARG A 79 -9.00 -8.77 1.21
CA ARG A 79 -9.98 -8.18 2.14
C ARG A 79 -9.81 -8.63 3.58
N GLN A 80 -9.49 -9.90 3.82
CA GLN A 80 -9.31 -10.43 5.18
C GLN A 80 -8.12 -9.77 5.87
N LEU A 81 -7.02 -9.57 5.14
CA LEU A 81 -5.85 -8.87 5.65
C LEU A 81 -6.13 -7.38 5.81
N ASP A 82 -6.86 -6.78 4.87
CA ASP A 82 -7.20 -5.36 4.93
C ASP A 82 -8.10 -5.06 6.13
N GLN A 83 -9.15 -5.86 6.35
CA GLN A 83 -9.99 -5.74 7.55
C GLN A 83 -9.19 -5.87 8.84
N GLY A 84 -8.29 -6.85 8.93
CA GLY A 84 -7.47 -7.09 10.11
C GLY A 84 -6.45 -5.99 10.41
N ARG A 85 -5.96 -5.29 9.38
CA ARG A 85 -4.90 -4.29 9.50
C ARG A 85 -5.40 -2.84 9.42
N ASN A 86 -6.53 -2.62 8.78
CA ASN A 86 -7.05 -1.31 8.44
C ASN A 86 -8.52 -1.16 8.87
N HIS A 87 -8.87 -1.62 10.10
CA HIS A 87 -10.25 -1.58 10.62
C HIS A 87 -10.83 -0.17 10.67
N LEU A 88 -10.00 0.85 10.54
CA LEU A 88 -10.45 2.23 10.41
C LEU A 88 -11.51 2.40 9.29
N PHE A 89 -11.40 1.62 8.21
CA PHE A 89 -12.30 1.69 7.06
C PHE A 89 -13.50 0.73 7.15
N TYR A 90 -13.51 -0.18 8.13
CA TYR A 90 -14.51 -1.25 8.25
C TYR A 90 -15.34 -1.17 9.51
N GLY A 91 -14.95 -0.35 10.46
CA GLY A 91 -15.62 -0.23 11.75
C GLY A 91 -16.90 0.61 11.70
N SER A 92 -17.66 0.58 12.78
CA SER A 92 -18.85 1.42 12.97
C SER A 92 -18.52 2.87 13.35
N SER A 93 -17.30 3.15 13.76
CA SER A 93 -16.86 4.49 14.11
C SER A 93 -16.66 5.33 12.85
N PRO A 94 -17.13 6.58 12.81
CA PRO A 94 -16.93 7.46 11.66
C PRO A 94 -15.45 7.69 11.38
N LEU A 95 -15.06 7.65 10.10
CA LEU A 95 -13.76 8.09 9.67
C LEU A 95 -13.65 9.61 9.85
N THR A 96 -12.73 10.06 10.68
CA THR A 96 -12.45 11.48 10.91
C THR A 96 -11.16 11.91 10.24
N ALA A 97 -11.00 13.21 10.00
CA ALA A 97 -9.74 13.77 9.47
C ALA A 97 -8.54 13.43 10.38
N ALA A 98 -8.73 13.43 11.69
CA ALA A 98 -7.67 13.11 12.66
C ALA A 98 -7.29 11.63 12.63
N SER A 99 -8.28 10.70 12.63
CA SER A 99 -8.00 9.27 12.57
C SER A 99 -7.39 8.86 11.23
N TYR A 100 -7.81 9.50 10.13
CA TYR A 100 -7.23 9.28 8.81
C TYR A 100 -5.79 9.79 8.73
N ARG A 101 -5.49 11.00 9.29
CA ARG A 101 -4.12 11.50 9.39
C ARG A 101 -3.23 10.54 10.17
N HIS A 102 -3.68 10.06 11.31
CA HIS A 102 -2.92 9.11 12.12
C HIS A 102 -2.60 7.83 11.33
N TRP A 103 -3.59 7.30 10.61
CA TRP A 103 -3.40 6.12 9.76
C TRP A 103 -2.41 6.38 8.62
N LEU A 104 -2.49 7.53 7.93
CA LEU A 104 -1.52 7.91 6.89
C LEU A 104 -0.09 7.94 7.43
N ASP A 105 0.11 8.47 8.64
CA ASP A 105 1.42 8.52 9.30
C ASP A 105 1.88 7.11 9.71
N GLU A 106 0.99 6.30 10.26
CA GLU A 106 1.31 4.92 10.63
C GLU A 106 1.71 4.09 9.41
N GLN A 107 1.02 4.26 8.29
CA GLN A 107 1.33 3.59 7.03
C GLN A 107 2.48 4.25 6.24
N ALA A 108 3.03 5.39 6.70
CA ALA A 108 4.03 6.18 5.97
C ALA A 108 3.57 6.56 4.55
N VAL A 109 2.34 7.02 4.42
CA VAL A 109 1.75 7.44 3.14
C VAL A 109 2.19 8.86 2.80
N SER A 110 2.73 9.05 1.62
CA SER A 110 3.18 10.35 1.12
C SER A 110 2.18 11.02 0.17
N TYR A 111 1.35 10.23 -0.49
CA TYR A 111 0.34 10.72 -1.44
C TYR A 111 -0.93 9.91 -1.35
N VAL A 112 -2.07 10.58 -1.63
CA VAL A 112 -3.38 9.94 -1.73
C VAL A 112 -3.94 10.20 -3.13
N ALA A 113 -4.33 9.14 -3.83
CA ALA A 113 -4.95 9.21 -5.14
C ALA A 113 -6.44 8.88 -5.05
N LEU A 114 -7.28 9.72 -5.64
CA LEU A 114 -8.72 9.54 -5.75
C LEU A 114 -9.13 9.46 -7.21
N SER A 115 -9.85 8.41 -7.58
CA SER A 115 -10.41 8.22 -8.91
C SER A 115 -11.91 8.54 -8.97
N ASP A 116 -12.45 8.62 -10.17
CA ASP A 116 -13.89 8.69 -10.43
C ASP A 116 -14.52 7.32 -10.74
N ALA A 117 -13.73 6.22 -10.67
CA ALA A 117 -14.23 4.86 -10.82
C ALA A 117 -15.19 4.49 -9.66
N PRO A 118 -16.05 3.49 -9.87
CA PRO A 118 -16.84 2.92 -8.77
C PRO A 118 -15.97 2.55 -7.57
N LEU A 119 -16.43 2.90 -6.37
CA LEU A 119 -15.68 2.72 -5.14
C LEU A 119 -16.07 1.45 -4.42
N ASP A 120 -15.12 0.79 -3.78
CA ASP A 120 -15.40 -0.22 -2.75
C ASP A 120 -16.23 0.38 -1.63
N TYR A 121 -17.06 -0.44 -0.99
CA TYR A 121 -17.93 0.03 0.09
C TYR A 121 -17.12 0.60 1.28
N SER A 122 -15.93 0.06 1.54
CA SER A 122 -15.04 0.51 2.62
C SER A 122 -14.36 1.85 2.31
N ALA A 123 -14.31 2.25 1.05
CA ALA A 123 -13.63 3.47 0.59
C ALA A 123 -14.54 4.71 0.56
N LYS A 124 -15.86 4.55 0.73
CA LYS A 124 -16.81 5.67 0.56
C LYS A 124 -16.59 6.82 1.54
N ALA A 125 -16.31 6.50 2.81
CA ALA A 125 -16.01 7.51 3.83
C ALA A 125 -14.69 8.22 3.57
N GLU A 126 -13.69 7.48 3.14
CA GLU A 126 -12.38 8.00 2.72
C GLU A 126 -12.52 8.92 1.52
N ALA A 127 -13.22 8.48 0.47
CA ALA A 127 -13.47 9.27 -0.71
C ALA A 127 -14.15 10.62 -0.39
N ALA A 128 -15.15 10.61 0.48
CA ALA A 128 -15.84 11.83 0.90
C ALA A 128 -14.89 12.81 1.60
N LEU A 129 -14.00 12.31 2.46
CA LEU A 129 -13.01 13.12 3.17
C LEU A 129 -11.92 13.65 2.23
N VAL A 130 -11.43 12.84 1.29
CA VAL A 130 -10.38 13.21 0.33
C VAL A 130 -10.94 14.13 -0.76
N ALA A 131 -12.16 13.90 -1.23
CA ALA A 131 -12.79 14.73 -2.26
C ALA A 131 -12.99 16.18 -1.82
N ASN A 132 -13.22 16.39 -0.51
CA ASN A 132 -13.45 17.70 0.07
C ASN A 132 -12.52 17.96 1.27
N PRO A 133 -11.21 18.17 1.03
CA PRO A 133 -10.23 18.38 2.11
C PRO A 133 -10.58 19.56 3.02
N SER A 134 -11.26 20.60 2.48
CA SER A 134 -11.69 21.76 3.25
C SER A 134 -12.60 21.40 4.42
N ALA A 135 -13.29 20.27 4.37
CA ALA A 135 -14.14 19.79 5.46
C ALA A 135 -13.37 19.15 6.64
N GLY A 136 -12.03 19.19 6.65
CA GLY A 136 -11.23 18.71 7.78
C GLY A 136 -9.83 18.22 7.43
N ALA A 137 -9.64 17.61 6.25
CA ALA A 137 -8.34 17.07 5.82
C ALA A 137 -7.41 18.12 5.17
N GLY A 138 -7.89 19.32 4.88
CA GLY A 138 -7.14 20.39 4.21
C GLY A 138 -5.90 20.87 4.97
N ALA A 139 -5.82 20.59 6.28
CA ALA A 139 -4.63 20.88 7.06
C ALA A 139 -3.42 20.03 6.66
N TYR A 140 -3.63 18.85 6.04
CA TYR A 140 -2.55 17.91 5.69
C TYR A 140 -2.66 17.29 4.31
N LEU A 141 -3.79 17.44 3.57
CA LEU A 141 -3.94 17.01 2.18
C LEU A 141 -3.97 18.23 1.26
N ARG A 142 -3.03 18.30 0.35
CA ARG A 142 -2.96 19.35 -0.68
C ARG A 142 -3.01 18.72 -2.06
N GLU A 143 -4.04 19.06 -2.85
CA GLU A 143 -4.10 18.63 -4.23
C GLU A 143 -2.90 19.18 -5.02
N VAL A 144 -2.15 18.28 -5.67
CA VAL A 144 -0.93 18.60 -6.40
C VAL A 144 -1.06 18.32 -7.90
N TRP A 145 -2.01 17.48 -8.28
CA TRP A 145 -2.27 17.17 -9.68
C TRP A 145 -3.70 16.68 -9.88
N ARG A 146 -4.22 16.89 -11.10
CA ARG A 146 -5.53 16.46 -11.54
C ARG A 146 -5.50 16.07 -13.01
N SER A 147 -6.25 15.03 -13.36
CA SER A 147 -6.61 14.64 -14.73
C SER A 147 -8.13 14.48 -14.85
N PRO A 148 -8.70 14.11 -16.01
CA PRO A 148 -10.13 13.85 -16.12
C PRO A 148 -10.66 12.82 -15.12
N HIS A 149 -9.86 11.80 -14.79
CA HIS A 149 -10.30 10.67 -13.97
C HIS A 149 -9.59 10.56 -12.62
N TRP A 150 -8.56 11.38 -12.36
CA TRP A 150 -7.74 11.24 -11.16
C TRP A 150 -7.45 12.57 -10.50
N ARG A 151 -7.38 12.54 -9.17
CA ARG A 151 -6.85 13.62 -8.34
C ARG A 151 -5.75 13.05 -7.46
N LEU A 152 -4.63 13.75 -7.36
CA LEU A 152 -3.50 13.37 -6.50
C LEU A 152 -3.28 14.43 -5.43
N PHE A 153 -3.20 13.98 -4.19
CA PHE A 153 -2.98 14.84 -3.02
C PHE A 153 -1.65 14.48 -2.36
N ALA A 154 -0.82 15.47 -2.10
CA ALA A 154 0.35 15.31 -1.26
C ALA A 154 -0.05 15.40 0.22
N VAL A 155 0.50 14.50 1.02
CA VAL A 155 0.40 14.51 2.48
C VAL A 155 1.46 15.48 3.03
N ALA A 156 1.08 16.44 3.85
CA ALA A 156 2.01 17.37 4.46
C ALA A 156 2.86 16.67 5.52
N SER A 157 4.19 16.84 5.45
CA SER A 157 5.14 16.23 6.38
C SER A 157 4.85 14.72 6.63
N PRO A 158 4.89 13.88 5.59
CA PRO A 158 4.56 12.47 5.74
C PRO A 158 5.59 11.76 6.61
N ALA A 159 5.15 10.77 7.39
CA ALA A 159 6.06 9.89 8.11
C ALA A 159 6.96 9.13 7.12
N PRO A 160 8.25 8.93 7.43
CA PRO A 160 9.16 8.22 6.53
C PRO A 160 8.93 6.70 6.58
N LEU A 161 9.29 6.01 5.48
CA LEU A 161 9.25 4.54 5.40
C LEU A 161 10.25 3.84 6.34
N VAL A 162 11.27 4.53 6.78
CA VAL A 162 12.24 4.06 7.78
C VAL A 162 12.51 5.16 8.79
N ALA A 163 12.61 4.80 10.07
CA ALA A 163 12.92 5.75 11.14
C ALA A 163 14.33 6.36 10.95
N ALA A 164 14.42 7.66 11.14
CA ALA A 164 15.72 8.35 11.15
C ALA A 164 16.63 7.74 12.25
N PRO A 165 17.96 7.74 12.06
CA PRO A 165 18.71 8.40 10.99
C PRO A 165 18.94 7.53 9.72
N ALA A 166 18.32 6.36 9.60
CA ALA A 166 18.42 5.54 8.41
C ALA A 166 17.62 6.13 7.24
N LEU A 167 18.05 5.81 6.02
CA LEU A 167 17.36 6.19 4.79
C LEU A 167 17.06 4.94 3.96
N MET A 168 15.85 4.86 3.42
CA MET A 168 15.54 3.86 2.40
C MET A 168 15.99 4.39 1.05
N THR A 169 17.00 3.77 0.46
CA THR A 169 17.66 4.25 -0.78
C THR A 169 17.14 3.56 -2.03
N ALA A 170 16.54 2.40 -1.89
CA ALA A 170 15.89 1.67 -2.97
C ALA A 170 14.81 0.74 -2.43
N ALA A 171 13.81 0.45 -3.25
CA ALA A 171 12.82 -0.59 -2.97
C ALA A 171 12.32 -1.22 -4.27
N SER A 172 11.74 -2.42 -4.13
CA SER A 172 10.96 -3.11 -5.15
C SER A 172 9.77 -3.82 -4.48
N SER A 173 9.00 -4.59 -5.22
CA SER A 173 7.95 -5.44 -4.66
C SER A 173 8.50 -6.51 -3.69
N GLU A 174 9.77 -6.89 -3.84
CA GLU A 174 10.38 -8.04 -3.15
C GLU A 174 11.66 -7.70 -2.38
N SER A 175 12.06 -6.42 -2.37
CA SER A 175 13.31 -6.03 -1.72
C SER A 175 13.32 -4.57 -1.31
N PHE A 176 14.22 -4.23 -0.38
CA PHE A 176 14.55 -2.84 -0.07
C PHE A 176 16.00 -2.72 0.40
N THR A 177 16.53 -1.51 0.29
CA THR A 177 17.87 -1.18 0.73
C THR A 177 17.83 0.01 1.68
N LEU A 178 18.49 -0.14 2.82
CA LEU A 178 18.69 0.92 3.79
C LEU A 178 20.14 1.39 3.79
N ALA A 179 20.36 2.70 3.82
CA ALA A 179 21.61 3.29 4.24
C ALA A 179 21.51 3.57 5.74
N VAL A 180 22.38 2.94 6.54
CA VAL A 180 22.40 3.06 7.99
C VAL A 180 23.73 3.69 8.46
N PRO A 181 23.71 4.69 9.35
CA PRO A 181 24.92 5.39 9.77
C PRO A 181 25.73 4.65 10.83
N ALA A 182 25.16 3.65 11.50
CA ALA A 182 25.81 2.89 12.56
C ALA A 182 25.21 1.50 12.73
N ALA A 183 25.82 0.66 13.55
CA ALA A 183 25.15 -0.51 14.12
C ALA A 183 23.94 -0.07 14.94
N GLY A 184 22.84 -0.84 14.88
CA GLY A 184 21.62 -0.50 15.61
C GLY A 184 20.37 -1.12 15.00
N SER A 185 19.24 -0.78 15.59
CA SER A 185 17.93 -1.28 15.23
C SER A 185 17.14 -0.21 14.50
N TYR A 186 16.63 -0.52 13.32
CA TYR A 186 15.93 0.40 12.42
C TYR A 186 14.55 -0.12 12.09
N LEU A 187 13.52 0.59 12.54
CA LEU A 187 12.12 0.27 12.22
C LEU A 187 11.80 0.75 10.81
N THR A 188 11.30 -0.17 9.99
CA THR A 188 10.73 0.17 8.67
C THR A 188 9.21 0.03 8.69
N ARG A 189 8.52 0.85 7.92
CA ARG A 189 7.07 0.73 7.67
C ARG A 189 6.76 -0.24 6.53
N LEU A 190 7.56 -1.30 6.42
CA LEU A 190 7.31 -2.43 5.52
C LEU A 190 6.83 -3.63 6.33
N ARG A 191 5.84 -4.35 5.81
CA ARG A 191 5.27 -5.48 6.53
C ARG A 191 6.29 -6.60 6.69
N PHE A 192 6.33 -7.15 7.89
CA PHE A 192 7.17 -8.29 8.17
C PHE A 192 6.68 -9.53 7.41
N THR A 193 7.65 -10.27 6.90
CA THR A 193 7.45 -11.63 6.41
C THR A 193 8.61 -12.50 6.87
N PRO A 194 8.35 -13.78 7.23
CA PRO A 194 9.41 -14.71 7.59
C PRO A 194 10.40 -15.00 6.46
N TYR A 195 10.10 -14.58 5.24
CA TYR A 195 10.94 -14.79 4.07
C TYR A 195 11.97 -13.67 3.81
N TRP A 196 11.99 -12.62 4.64
CA TRP A 196 13.04 -11.61 4.57
C TRP A 196 14.41 -12.20 4.84
N ASP A 197 15.35 -11.97 3.92
CA ASP A 197 16.78 -12.29 4.03
C ASP A 197 17.60 -11.01 4.02
N VAL A 198 18.66 -10.97 4.82
CA VAL A 198 19.44 -9.75 5.05
C VAL A 198 20.89 -9.98 4.66
N SER A 199 21.48 -8.98 3.99
CA SER A 199 22.90 -9.00 3.61
C SER A 199 23.54 -7.60 3.73
N GLY A 200 24.86 -7.51 3.43
CA GLY A 200 25.60 -6.26 3.53
C GLY A 200 25.96 -5.90 4.98
N ALA A 201 25.54 -4.75 5.45
CA ALA A 201 25.74 -4.29 6.83
C ALA A 201 24.67 -4.83 7.79
N GLY A 202 23.69 -5.62 7.29
CA GLY A 202 22.62 -6.20 8.09
C GLY A 202 23.05 -7.46 8.83
N GLY A 203 22.47 -7.69 10.00
CA GLY A 203 22.61 -8.89 10.81
C GLY A 203 21.38 -9.79 10.71
N CYS A 204 20.21 -9.26 11.02
CA CYS A 204 18.96 -10.02 11.06
C CYS A 204 17.74 -9.10 10.92
N VAL A 205 16.55 -9.69 10.74
CA VAL A 205 15.26 -9.01 10.80
C VAL A 205 14.37 -9.61 11.88
N ALA A 206 13.48 -8.81 12.42
CA ALA A 206 12.45 -9.23 13.38
C ALA A 206 11.12 -8.57 13.03
N GLU A 207 10.04 -9.17 13.51
CA GLU A 207 8.74 -8.53 13.52
C GLU A 207 8.66 -7.51 14.67
N ALA A 208 8.28 -6.29 14.36
CA ALA A 208 8.01 -5.24 15.31
C ALA A 208 6.49 -5.10 15.56
N PRO A 209 6.06 -4.44 16.66
CA PRO A 209 4.67 -4.16 16.93
C PRO A 209 3.95 -3.55 15.71
N GLY A 210 2.72 -3.97 15.45
CA GLY A 210 1.97 -3.59 14.26
C GLY A 210 2.32 -4.39 13.00
N GLY A 211 3.15 -5.46 13.10
CA GLY A 211 3.55 -6.28 11.97
C GLY A 211 4.55 -5.58 11.03
N TRP A 212 5.31 -4.62 11.56
CA TRP A 212 6.37 -3.93 10.81
C TRP A 212 7.68 -4.71 10.83
N THR A 213 8.59 -4.39 9.92
CA THR A 213 9.92 -5.02 9.86
C THR A 213 10.93 -4.18 10.61
N GLN A 214 11.56 -4.76 11.62
CA GLN A 214 12.72 -4.22 12.29
C GLN A 214 14.00 -4.86 11.72
N VAL A 215 14.93 -4.01 11.33
CA VAL A 215 16.22 -4.44 10.74
C VAL A 215 17.33 -4.15 11.74
N GLN A 216 18.09 -5.16 12.11
CA GLN A 216 19.31 -5.00 12.90
C GLN A 216 20.50 -4.84 11.97
N ALA A 217 21.19 -3.73 12.07
CA ALA A 217 22.46 -3.49 11.40
C ALA A 217 23.63 -3.78 12.33
N THR A 218 24.65 -4.46 11.84
CA THR A 218 25.86 -4.81 12.61
C THR A 218 26.94 -3.73 12.52
N ARG A 219 26.85 -2.85 11.53
CA ARG A 219 27.80 -1.75 11.26
C ARG A 219 27.13 -0.70 10.37
N ALA A 220 27.78 0.45 10.21
CA ALA A 220 27.40 1.42 9.19
C ALA A 220 27.51 0.84 7.77
N GLY A 221 26.67 1.29 6.86
CA GLY A 221 26.70 0.90 5.43
C GLY A 221 25.33 0.59 4.87
N PHE A 222 25.32 -0.15 3.76
CA PHE A 222 24.07 -0.57 3.11
C PHE A 222 23.61 -1.92 3.63
N VAL A 223 22.34 -1.97 4.03
CA VAL A 223 21.63 -3.20 4.39
C VAL A 223 20.68 -3.53 3.25
N HIS A 224 20.85 -4.70 2.66
CA HIS A 224 19.97 -5.22 1.61
C HIS A 224 19.06 -6.28 2.19
N VAL A 225 17.75 -6.08 2.02
CA VAL A 225 16.72 -7.01 2.48
C VAL A 225 15.93 -7.46 1.25
N VAL A 226 15.79 -8.77 1.08
CA VAL A 226 15.14 -9.39 -0.08
C VAL A 226 14.29 -10.57 0.33
N ILE A 227 13.16 -10.77 -0.35
CA ILE A 227 12.36 -11.99 -0.16
C ILE A 227 13.10 -13.17 -0.79
N ARG A 228 13.37 -14.19 0.01
CA ARG A 228 13.91 -15.47 -0.45
C ARG A 228 13.00 -16.59 0.01
N PHE A 229 12.31 -17.20 -0.94
CA PHE A 229 11.55 -18.41 -0.71
C PHE A 229 12.42 -19.64 -0.99
N SER A 230 12.47 -20.59 -0.04
CA SER A 230 13.01 -21.92 -0.26
C SER A 230 12.30 -22.92 0.65
N LEU A 231 12.26 -24.19 0.28
CA LEU A 231 11.68 -25.24 1.13
C LEU A 231 12.38 -25.33 2.49
N ALA A 232 13.70 -25.12 2.54
CA ALA A 232 14.43 -25.05 3.80
C ALA A 232 13.95 -23.91 4.70
N ARG A 233 13.53 -22.77 4.13
CA ARG A 233 13.03 -21.63 4.89
C ARG A 233 11.57 -21.77 5.33
N VAL A 234 10.83 -22.70 4.77
CA VAL A 234 9.50 -23.06 5.30
C VAL A 234 9.66 -23.73 6.66
N LEU A 235 10.76 -24.47 6.86
CA LEU A 235 11.08 -25.18 8.10
C LEU A 235 12.04 -24.40 9.01
N ASP A 236 12.95 -23.61 8.42
CA ASP A 236 13.90 -22.75 9.12
C ASP A 236 13.64 -21.29 8.74
N HIS A 237 13.16 -20.53 9.68
CA HIS A 237 12.66 -19.17 9.48
C HIS A 237 13.74 -18.10 9.25
N GLY A 238 14.88 -18.45 8.67
CA GLY A 238 15.93 -17.52 8.29
C GLY A 238 16.65 -16.84 9.48
N ARG A 239 17.56 -15.89 9.22
CA ARG A 239 18.23 -15.10 10.25
C ARG A 239 17.26 -14.12 10.89
N ARG A 240 16.47 -14.61 11.82
CA ARG A 240 15.68 -13.79 12.73
C ARG A 240 16.57 -13.31 13.85
N CYS A 241 16.35 -12.08 14.29
CA CYS A 241 16.87 -11.66 15.59
C CYS A 241 16.13 -12.48 16.65
N GLY A 242 16.86 -13.31 17.40
CA GLY A 242 16.33 -14.08 18.53
C GLY A 242 15.96 -13.16 19.69
#